data_7d4f1a0e7967d6fab1e27d974fabd699
#
_entry.id   7d4f1a0e7967d6fab1e27d974fabd699
#
_cell.length_a   1.000
_cell.length_b   1.000
_cell.length_c   1.000
_cell.angle_alpha   90.00
_cell.angle_beta   90.00
_cell.angle_gamma   90.00
#
_symmetry.space_group_name_H-M   'P 1'
#
loop_
_entity.id
_entity.type
_entity.pdbx_description
1 polymer ?
#
loop_
_entity_poly.entity_id
_entity_poly.type
_entity_poly.pdbx_seq_one_letter_code
_entity_poly.pdbx_strand_id
1 'polypeptide(L)'
;MHYLGIDVAKAKLDCCLLLELSSCKRKTKSFSNNDSGFTELVHWLDKQRISASDTHAVMEGTGVYHERAAIALHDAGMQVSIINPAQARDFAKGLAIRSKTDGLDSLVLARYGALVQPTIWIPPTPQARALQALLSRVDAVHQDLLREKNRQEKADATDTPEL
;
A
#
# COMPACT_ATOMS: atom_id res chain seq x y z
N MET A 1 9.81 2.33 19.91
CA MET A 1 9.25 1.98 18.58
C MET A 1 7.78 2.36 18.57
N HIS A 2 7.36 3.22 17.65
CA HIS A 2 5.98 3.64 17.43
C HIS A 2 5.43 2.95 16.17
N TYR A 3 4.14 2.65 16.15
CA TYR A 3 3.51 1.94 15.04
C TYR A 3 2.56 2.87 14.29
N LEU A 4 2.77 2.95 12.98
CA LEU A 4 2.01 3.77 12.06
C LEU A 4 1.30 2.88 11.05
N GLY A 5 0.00 2.76 11.15
CA GLY A 5 -0.80 2.08 10.13
C GLY A 5 -1.17 3.04 9.02
N ILE A 6 -1.03 2.60 7.78
CA ILE A 6 -1.29 3.42 6.59
C ILE A 6 -2.22 2.67 5.65
N ASP A 7 -3.45 3.15 5.51
CA ASP A 7 -4.33 2.73 4.43
C ASP A 7 -4.02 3.56 3.18
N VAL A 8 -3.69 2.86 2.08
CA VAL A 8 -3.16 3.47 0.86
C VAL A 8 -4.21 3.48 -0.23
N ALA A 9 -4.59 4.68 -0.66
CA ALA A 9 -5.39 4.89 -1.86
C ALA A 9 -4.56 5.62 -2.95
N LYS A 10 -5.09 5.68 -4.16
CA LYS A 10 -4.44 6.33 -5.30
C LYS A 10 -4.00 7.77 -5.00
N ALA A 11 -4.84 8.55 -4.36
CA ALA A 11 -4.63 9.98 -4.15
C ALA A 11 -4.28 10.35 -2.71
N LYS A 12 -4.51 9.47 -1.74
CA LYS A 12 -4.34 9.76 -0.31
C LYS A 12 -3.78 8.59 0.47
N LEU A 13 -3.19 8.92 1.62
CA LEU A 13 -2.77 8.00 2.68
C LEU A 13 -3.58 8.34 3.93
N ASP A 14 -4.35 7.41 4.45
CA ASP A 14 -5.02 7.56 5.74
C ASP A 14 -4.15 6.91 6.82
N CYS A 15 -3.60 7.73 7.69
CA CYS A 15 -2.58 7.34 8.67
C CYS A 15 -3.13 7.29 10.09
N CYS A 16 -2.76 6.24 10.82
CA CYS A 16 -3.07 6.07 12.24
C CYS A 16 -1.78 5.81 13.02
N LEU A 17 -1.35 6.77 13.82
CA LEU A 17 -0.23 6.64 14.74
C LEU A 17 -0.74 6.10 16.07
N LEU A 18 -0.32 4.91 16.42
CA LEU A 18 -0.66 4.27 17.70
C LEU A 18 0.29 4.80 18.79
N LEU A 19 -0.27 5.49 19.77
CA LEU A 19 0.48 6.04 20.90
C LEU A 19 0.53 5.07 22.08
N GLU A 20 -0.54 4.31 22.26
CA GLU A 20 -0.63 3.32 23.34
C GLU A 20 -1.50 2.14 22.88
N LEU A 21 -0.96 0.94 23.00
CA LEU A 21 -1.63 -0.28 22.52
C LEU A 21 -2.83 -0.68 23.40
N SER A 22 -2.69 -0.59 24.71
CA SER A 22 -3.69 -1.04 25.69
C SER A 22 -4.99 -0.26 25.60
N SER A 23 -4.89 1.09 25.55
CA SER A 23 -6.02 2.00 25.45
C SER A 23 -6.42 2.33 24.02
N CYS A 24 -5.70 1.84 23.03
CA CYS A 24 -5.81 2.24 21.61
C CYS A 24 -5.74 3.76 21.42
N LYS A 25 -5.02 4.48 22.29
CA LYS A 25 -4.77 5.91 22.15
C LYS A 25 -3.99 6.15 20.86
N ARG A 26 -4.53 7.00 20.01
CA ARG A 26 -4.00 7.20 18.66
C ARG A 26 -4.18 8.62 18.17
N LYS A 27 -3.43 8.96 17.14
CA LYS A 27 -3.65 10.16 16.32
C LYS A 27 -3.82 9.73 14.88
N THR A 28 -4.79 10.32 14.19
CA THR A 28 -5.07 10.04 12.79
C THR A 28 -4.91 11.31 11.96
N LYS A 29 -4.40 11.15 10.74
CA LYS A 29 -4.33 12.23 9.76
C LYS A 29 -4.22 11.65 8.36
N SER A 30 -4.85 12.32 7.38
CA SER A 30 -4.72 11.99 5.97
C SER A 30 -3.69 12.90 5.30
N PHE A 31 -2.95 12.32 4.34
CA PHE A 31 -1.94 13.01 3.54
C PHE A 31 -2.16 12.68 2.07
N SER A 32 -1.66 13.51 1.16
CA SER A 32 -1.65 13.19 -0.26
C SER A 32 -0.65 12.05 -0.56
N ASN A 33 -1.02 11.15 -1.48
CA ASN A 33 -0.11 10.07 -1.90
C ASN A 33 0.85 10.59 -2.99
N ASN A 34 1.73 11.50 -2.60
CA ASN A 34 2.78 12.11 -3.42
C ASN A 34 3.94 12.61 -2.54
N ASP A 35 4.99 13.11 -3.16
CA ASP A 35 6.22 13.52 -2.46
C ASP A 35 5.99 14.60 -1.41
N SER A 36 5.08 15.56 -1.68
CA SER A 36 4.69 16.58 -0.68
C SER A 36 4.01 15.93 0.53
N GLY A 37 3.05 15.03 0.30
CA GLY A 37 2.34 14.33 1.37
C GLY A 37 3.26 13.44 2.21
N PHE A 38 4.27 12.80 1.61
CA PHE A 38 5.27 12.02 2.36
C PHE A 38 6.11 12.91 3.26
N THR A 39 6.55 14.07 2.76
CA THR A 39 7.27 15.08 3.54
C THR A 39 6.42 15.61 4.70
N GLU A 40 5.15 15.91 4.43
CA GLU A 40 4.20 16.36 5.46
C GLU A 40 3.95 15.30 6.54
N LEU A 41 3.92 14.02 6.17
CA LEU A 41 3.76 12.90 7.11
C LEU A 41 4.97 12.84 8.06
N VAL A 42 6.19 12.88 7.54
CA VAL A 42 7.42 12.90 8.36
C VAL A 42 7.39 14.11 9.31
N HIS A 43 7.07 15.28 8.79
CA HIS A 43 6.97 16.49 9.61
C HIS A 43 5.86 16.43 10.68
N TRP A 44 4.77 15.72 10.38
CA TRP A 44 3.72 15.48 11.36
C TRP A 44 4.18 14.58 12.50
N LEU A 45 5.01 13.55 12.23
CA LEU A 45 5.64 12.72 13.27
C LEU A 45 6.60 13.54 14.13
N ASP A 46 7.44 14.38 13.54
CA ASP A 46 8.37 15.26 14.26
C ASP A 46 7.63 16.19 15.24
N LYS A 47 6.47 16.73 14.83
CA LYS A 47 5.59 17.52 15.71
C LYS A 47 5.05 16.73 16.90
N GLN A 48 4.98 15.40 16.78
CA GLN A 48 4.64 14.51 17.90
C GLN A 48 5.88 14.12 18.74
N ARG A 49 7.07 14.63 18.39
CA ARG A 49 8.36 14.25 18.98
C ARG A 49 8.71 12.78 18.76
N ILE A 50 8.32 12.24 17.60
CA ILE A 50 8.57 10.87 17.18
C ILE A 50 9.44 10.94 15.93
N SER A 51 10.63 10.33 16.00
CA SER A 51 11.54 10.27 14.85
C SER A 51 11.11 9.20 13.85
N ALA A 52 11.44 9.40 12.58
CA ALA A 52 11.24 8.39 11.55
C ALA A 52 11.93 7.06 11.91
N SER A 53 13.15 7.12 12.43
CA SER A 53 13.93 5.93 12.83
C SER A 53 13.33 5.14 14.00
N ASP A 54 12.44 5.75 14.78
CA ASP A 54 11.69 5.07 15.87
C ASP A 54 10.24 4.74 15.46
N THR A 55 9.97 4.74 14.15
CA THR A 55 8.63 4.48 13.60
C THR A 55 8.65 3.24 12.71
N HIS A 56 7.69 2.32 12.95
CA HIS A 56 7.41 1.19 12.08
C HIS A 56 6.09 1.44 11.35
N ALA A 57 6.16 1.72 10.06
CA ALA A 57 5.02 1.91 9.19
C ALA A 57 4.54 0.56 8.64
N VAL A 58 3.26 0.27 8.77
CA VAL A 58 2.61 -0.95 8.25
C VAL A 58 1.53 -0.55 7.27
N MET A 59 1.61 -1.07 6.07
CA MET A 59 0.64 -0.82 5.00
C MET A 59 0.22 -2.10 4.29
N GLU A 60 -0.94 -2.04 3.66
CA GLU A 60 -1.46 -3.15 2.85
C GLU A 60 -0.93 -3.06 1.42
N GLY A 61 -0.46 -4.19 0.89
CA GLY A 61 0.04 -4.31 -0.48
C GLY A 61 -1.10 -4.40 -1.48
N THR A 62 -1.72 -3.27 -1.80
CA THR A 62 -2.79 -3.15 -2.79
C THR A 62 -2.30 -2.47 -4.06
N GLY A 63 -2.13 -3.25 -5.14
CA GLY A 63 -1.72 -2.73 -6.44
C GLY A 63 -0.38 -1.99 -6.42
N VAL A 64 -0.25 -0.94 -7.23
CA VAL A 64 0.99 -0.15 -7.41
C VAL A 64 1.08 1.09 -6.51
N TYR A 65 0.01 1.46 -5.83
CA TYR A 65 -0.09 2.75 -5.16
C TYR A 65 0.73 2.85 -3.87
N HIS A 66 1.03 1.71 -3.24
CA HIS A 66 1.81 1.67 -1.99
C HIS A 66 3.32 1.76 -2.21
N GLU A 67 3.84 1.41 -3.39
CA GLU A 67 5.29 1.31 -3.63
C GLU A 67 6.01 2.65 -3.43
N ARG A 68 5.47 3.74 -3.98
CA ARG A 68 6.08 5.08 -3.82
C ARG A 68 6.10 5.51 -2.37
N ALA A 69 5.00 5.31 -1.64
CA ALA A 69 4.92 5.62 -0.23
C ALA A 69 5.91 4.76 0.58
N ALA A 70 5.98 3.45 0.33
CA ALA A 70 6.89 2.55 1.01
C ALA A 70 8.35 2.96 0.83
N ILE A 71 8.76 3.30 -0.40
CA ILE A 71 10.12 3.76 -0.72
C ILE A 71 10.41 5.09 0.00
N ALA A 72 9.52 6.07 -0.10
CA ALA A 72 9.73 7.38 0.49
C ALA A 72 9.84 7.31 2.03
N LEU A 73 9.03 6.50 2.69
CA LEU A 73 9.08 6.31 4.13
C LEU A 73 10.31 5.52 4.58
N HIS A 74 10.72 4.51 3.81
CA HIS A 74 11.98 3.80 4.04
C HIS A 74 13.18 4.75 3.90
N ASP A 75 13.22 5.57 2.85
CA ASP A 75 14.29 6.55 2.62
C ASP A 75 14.33 7.64 3.70
N ALA A 76 13.19 7.95 4.32
CA ALA A 76 13.10 8.82 5.50
C ALA A 76 13.61 8.14 6.79
N GLY A 77 13.97 6.87 6.75
CA GLY A 77 14.55 6.12 7.86
C GLY A 77 13.55 5.29 8.67
N MET A 78 12.30 5.16 8.24
CA MET A 78 11.31 4.31 8.90
C MET A 78 11.55 2.84 8.60
N GLN A 79 11.20 1.97 9.56
CA GLN A 79 10.94 0.58 9.23
C GLN A 79 9.60 0.49 8.50
N VAL A 80 9.54 -0.25 7.43
CA VAL A 80 8.31 -0.42 6.63
C VAL A 80 7.98 -1.90 6.53
N SER A 81 6.72 -2.26 6.70
CA SER A 81 6.20 -3.60 6.39
C SER A 81 5.01 -3.49 5.46
N ILE A 82 5.02 -4.31 4.42
CA ILE A 82 3.93 -4.45 3.47
C ILE A 82 3.29 -5.80 3.73
N ILE A 83 2.01 -5.80 4.13
CA ILE A 83 1.29 -7.02 4.46
C ILE A 83 0.26 -7.37 3.40
N ASN A 84 -0.07 -8.66 3.32
CA ASN A 84 -1.11 -9.14 2.43
C ASN A 84 -2.50 -8.69 2.94
N PRO A 85 -3.41 -8.23 2.05
CA PRO A 85 -4.79 -7.90 2.40
C PRO A 85 -5.55 -8.99 3.17
N ALA A 86 -5.26 -10.26 2.91
CA ALA A 86 -5.87 -11.37 3.65
C ALA A 86 -5.45 -11.38 5.12
N GLN A 87 -4.16 -11.11 5.40
CA GLN A 87 -3.64 -11.06 6.78
C GLN A 87 -4.28 -9.91 7.58
N ALA A 88 -4.43 -8.73 6.96
CA ALA A 88 -5.10 -7.59 7.59
C ALA A 88 -6.56 -7.92 7.93
N ARG A 89 -7.29 -8.52 6.99
CA ARG A 89 -8.69 -8.93 7.19
C ARG A 89 -8.85 -9.99 8.28
N ASP A 90 -8.01 -11.01 8.30
CA ASP A 90 -8.12 -12.09 9.29
C ASP A 90 -7.74 -11.59 10.68
N PHE A 91 -6.78 -10.70 10.78
CA PHE A 91 -6.44 -10.03 12.03
C PHE A 91 -7.60 -9.15 12.54
N ALA A 92 -8.23 -8.37 11.65
CA ALA A 92 -9.41 -7.55 11.99
C ALA A 92 -10.57 -8.40 12.52
N LYS A 93 -10.84 -9.56 11.91
CA LYS A 93 -11.84 -10.53 12.40
C LYS A 93 -11.51 -11.02 13.81
N GLY A 94 -10.24 -11.36 14.08
CA GLY A 94 -9.77 -11.78 15.39
C GLY A 94 -9.95 -10.71 16.48
N LEU A 95 -9.91 -9.43 16.11
CA LEU A 95 -10.18 -8.30 17.00
C LEU A 95 -11.67 -7.98 17.16
N ALA A 96 -12.58 -8.73 16.56
CA ALA A 96 -14.02 -8.46 16.51
C ALA A 96 -14.40 -7.07 15.94
N ILE A 97 -13.55 -6.50 15.09
CA ILE A 97 -13.79 -5.22 14.40
C ILE A 97 -14.69 -5.51 13.20
N ARG A 98 -15.97 -5.13 13.30
CA ARG A 98 -17.01 -5.43 12.29
C ARG A 98 -17.33 -4.29 11.32
N SER A 99 -16.90 -3.07 11.62
CA SER A 99 -17.22 -1.91 10.78
C SER A 99 -16.04 -1.53 9.89
N LYS A 100 -16.34 -1.37 8.60
CA LYS A 100 -15.37 -0.95 7.57
C LYS A 100 -15.46 0.57 7.42
N THR A 101 -14.51 1.29 8.02
CA THR A 101 -14.31 2.72 7.77
C THR A 101 -12.82 2.97 7.58
N ASP A 102 -12.44 3.89 6.72
CA ASP A 102 -11.05 4.21 6.38
C ASP A 102 -10.16 4.44 7.64
N GLY A 103 -10.74 5.03 8.70
CA GLY A 103 -10.03 5.23 9.96
C GLY A 103 -9.85 3.97 10.81
N LEU A 104 -10.60 2.90 10.52
CA LEU A 104 -10.44 1.59 11.18
C LEU A 104 -9.41 0.74 10.47
N ASP A 105 -9.29 0.83 9.16
CA ASP A 105 -8.34 0.05 8.39
C ASP A 105 -6.90 0.46 8.75
N SER A 106 -6.58 1.75 8.85
CA SER A 106 -5.27 2.21 9.32
C SER A 106 -5.00 1.89 10.80
N LEU A 107 -6.02 1.87 11.68
CA LEU A 107 -5.86 1.42 13.06
C LEU A 107 -5.56 -0.08 13.14
N VAL A 108 -6.23 -0.90 12.35
CA VAL A 108 -5.97 -2.35 12.27
C VAL A 108 -4.53 -2.59 11.86
N LEU A 109 -4.02 -1.86 10.87
CA LEU A 109 -2.63 -1.97 10.42
C LEU A 109 -1.63 -1.55 11.50
N ALA A 110 -1.89 -0.46 12.23
CA ALA A 110 -1.04 -0.04 13.34
C ALA A 110 -1.00 -1.08 14.47
N ARG A 111 -2.15 -1.64 14.83
CA ARG A 111 -2.26 -2.72 15.82
C ARG A 111 -1.61 -4.02 15.37
N TYR A 112 -1.76 -4.35 14.07
CA TYR A 112 -1.06 -5.49 13.47
C TYR A 112 0.45 -5.34 13.64
N GLY A 113 0.99 -4.18 13.31
CA GLY A 113 2.41 -3.88 13.52
C GLY A 113 2.87 -4.11 14.95
N ALA A 114 2.11 -3.58 15.92
CA ALA A 114 2.45 -3.67 17.34
C ALA A 114 2.38 -5.09 17.91
N LEU A 115 1.40 -5.89 17.49
CA LEU A 115 1.12 -7.22 18.05
C LEU A 115 1.81 -8.35 17.31
N VAL A 116 1.92 -8.26 15.99
CA VAL A 116 2.44 -9.32 15.12
C VAL A 116 3.92 -9.08 14.75
N GLN A 117 4.35 -7.83 14.73
CA GLN A 117 5.71 -7.41 14.35
C GLN A 117 6.12 -8.03 13.00
N PRO A 118 5.41 -7.69 11.91
CA PRO A 118 5.63 -8.28 10.60
C PRO A 118 7.05 -8.02 10.09
N THR A 119 7.50 -8.89 9.18
CA THR A 119 8.82 -8.77 8.55
C THR A 119 9.00 -7.40 7.90
N ILE A 120 10.16 -6.80 8.14
CA ILE A 120 10.54 -5.53 7.53
C ILE A 120 10.73 -5.75 6.02
N TRP A 121 10.07 -4.91 5.24
CA TRP A 121 10.21 -4.86 3.80
C TRP A 121 11.53 -4.18 3.42
N ILE A 122 12.25 -4.80 2.48
CA ILE A 122 13.47 -4.25 1.89
C ILE A 122 13.13 -3.76 0.49
N PRO A 123 13.38 -2.48 0.17
CA PRO A 123 13.09 -1.95 -1.15
C PRO A 123 13.90 -2.69 -2.22
N PRO A 124 13.27 -3.08 -3.34
CA PRO A 124 14.01 -3.64 -4.46
C PRO A 124 14.99 -2.61 -5.02
N THR A 125 16.11 -3.08 -5.55
CA THR A 125 17.12 -2.19 -6.16
C THR A 125 16.52 -1.41 -7.33
N PRO A 126 17.07 -0.24 -7.69
CA PRO A 126 16.60 0.53 -8.86
C PRO A 126 16.59 -0.31 -10.13
N GLN A 127 17.58 -1.20 -10.31
CA GLN A 127 17.67 -2.11 -11.46
C GLN A 127 16.54 -3.16 -11.44
N ALA A 128 16.24 -3.74 -10.28
CA ALA A 128 15.14 -4.69 -10.13
C ALA A 128 13.78 -4.01 -10.41
N ARG A 129 13.59 -2.79 -9.95
CA ARG A 129 12.37 -1.99 -10.25
C ARG A 129 12.23 -1.69 -11.74
N ALA A 130 13.32 -1.29 -12.39
CA ALA A 130 13.33 -1.04 -13.83
C ALA A 130 12.99 -2.31 -14.63
N LEU A 131 13.58 -3.45 -14.26
CA LEU A 131 13.29 -4.74 -14.88
C LEU A 131 11.82 -5.13 -14.69
N GLN A 132 11.28 -5.01 -13.49
CA GLN A 132 9.88 -5.32 -13.21
C GLN A 132 8.93 -4.43 -14.01
N ALA A 133 9.22 -3.14 -14.14
CA ALA A 133 8.43 -2.21 -14.96
C ALA A 133 8.45 -2.60 -16.44
N LEU A 134 9.60 -3.02 -16.97
CA LEU A 134 9.73 -3.50 -18.35
C LEU A 134 8.95 -4.79 -18.57
N LEU A 135 9.05 -5.77 -17.68
CA LEU A 135 8.29 -7.03 -17.77
C LEU A 135 6.77 -6.76 -17.73
N SER A 136 6.30 -5.93 -16.82
CA SER A 136 4.89 -5.55 -16.75
C SER A 136 4.42 -4.86 -18.04
N ARG A 137 5.29 -4.06 -18.69
CA ARG A 137 4.99 -3.43 -19.97
C ARG A 137 4.90 -4.45 -21.11
N VAL A 138 5.80 -5.43 -21.15
CA VAL A 138 5.76 -6.53 -22.13
C VAL A 138 4.46 -7.33 -21.98
N ASP A 139 4.09 -7.69 -20.76
CA ASP A 139 2.84 -8.42 -20.51
C ASP A 139 1.61 -7.62 -20.93
N ALA A 140 1.57 -6.32 -20.66
CA ALA A 140 0.48 -5.44 -21.09
C ALA A 140 0.34 -5.42 -22.61
N VAL A 141 1.46 -5.28 -23.34
CA VAL A 141 1.48 -5.28 -24.82
C VAL A 141 1.04 -6.64 -25.37
N HIS A 142 1.46 -7.75 -24.77
CA HIS A 142 0.99 -9.08 -25.15
C HIS A 142 -0.53 -9.24 -25.00
N GLN A 143 -1.08 -8.77 -23.89
CA GLN A 143 -2.53 -8.80 -23.64
C GLN A 143 -3.30 -7.94 -24.66
N ASP A 144 -2.79 -6.76 -25.01
CA ASP A 144 -3.39 -5.92 -26.01
C ASP A 144 -3.36 -6.56 -27.40
N LEU A 145 -2.23 -7.19 -27.77
CA LEU A 145 -2.11 -7.95 -29.02
C LEU A 145 -3.12 -9.09 -29.10
N LEU A 146 -3.29 -9.85 -28.02
CA LEU A 146 -4.29 -10.92 -27.94
C LEU A 146 -5.73 -10.39 -28.12
N ARG A 147 -6.03 -9.25 -27.49
CA ARG A 147 -7.34 -8.60 -27.64
C ARG A 147 -7.60 -8.18 -29.10
N GLU A 148 -6.59 -7.59 -29.78
CA GLU A 148 -6.73 -7.19 -31.17
C GLU A 148 -6.86 -8.38 -32.12
N LYS A 149 -6.09 -9.46 -31.93
CA LYS A 149 -6.27 -10.69 -32.71
C LYS A 149 -7.68 -11.27 -32.57
N ASN A 150 -8.21 -11.33 -31.33
CA ASN A 150 -9.58 -11.82 -31.10
C ASN A 150 -10.64 -10.89 -31.73
N ARG A 151 -10.40 -9.57 -31.81
CA ARG A 151 -11.29 -8.64 -32.52
C ARG A 151 -11.25 -8.86 -34.03
N GLN A 152 -10.07 -9.04 -34.58
CA GLN A 152 -9.88 -9.33 -36.02
C GLN A 152 -10.58 -10.63 -36.41
N GLU A 153 -10.37 -11.72 -35.66
CA GLU A 153 -11.03 -13.01 -35.92
C GLU A 153 -12.55 -12.90 -35.90
N LYS A 154 -13.11 -12.10 -34.99
CA LYS A 154 -14.56 -11.85 -34.94
C LYS A 154 -15.04 -11.01 -36.13
N ALA A 155 -14.31 -10.02 -36.56
CA ALA A 155 -14.62 -9.21 -37.74
C ALA A 155 -14.63 -10.08 -39.01
N ASP A 156 -13.57 -10.88 -39.21
CA ASP A 156 -13.43 -11.79 -40.33
C ASP A 156 -14.57 -12.83 -40.39
N ALA A 157 -15.02 -13.29 -39.23
CA ALA A 157 -16.14 -14.23 -39.09
C ALA A 157 -17.52 -13.61 -39.44
N THR A 158 -17.66 -12.27 -39.27
CA THR A 158 -18.90 -11.54 -39.59
C THR A 158 -18.97 -11.08 -41.05
N ASP A 159 -17.82 -10.95 -41.72
CA ASP A 159 -17.72 -10.54 -43.13
C ASP A 159 -17.79 -11.75 -44.11
N THR A 160 -17.98 -12.97 -43.63
CA THR A 160 -18.16 -14.14 -44.50
C THR A 160 -19.62 -14.13 -45.00
N PRO A 161 -19.87 -13.87 -46.33
CA PRO A 161 -21.21 -13.93 -46.85
C PRO A 161 -21.72 -15.38 -46.79
N GLU A 162 -22.90 -15.54 -46.24
CA GLU A 162 -23.64 -16.83 -46.34
C GLU A 162 -23.85 -17.15 -47.81
N LEU A 163 -23.27 -18.24 -48.29
CA LEU A 163 -23.52 -18.83 -49.61
C LEU A 163 -24.81 -19.66 -49.58
#